data_b74c4ef7d7782bb4791f1947ed04d830
#
_entry.id   b74c4ef7d7782bb4791f1947ed04d830
#
_cell.length_a   1.000
_cell.length_b   1.000
_cell.length_c   1.000
_cell.angle_alpha   90.00
_cell.angle_beta   90.00
_cell.angle_gamma   90.00
#
_symmetry.space_group_name_H-M   'P 1'
#
loop_
_entity.id
_entity.type
_entity.pdbx_description
1 polymer ?
#
loop_
_entity_poly.entity_id
_entity_poly.type
_entity_poly.pdbx_seq_one_letter_code
_entity_poly.pdbx_strand_id
1 'polypeptide(L)'
;MTHKNQIIVIVIFSILLGFIRFTMINEPEFTLIKKERILKEISTVSIPETITEPMAISLNFAKQLFDNKSAIFVDARDVEDYKGGHIKNAINIPYDYYEDYEDLIDSLDTGAVYVIYCSGEECSLSMDLADYFFNELLFEKILVFEGGWPQWRDAEYSQ
;
A
#
# COMPACT_ATOMS: atom_id res chain seq x y z
N MET A 1 -2.86 1.26 -56.15
CA MET A 1 -1.98 1.33 -54.95
C MET A 1 -1.42 -0.06 -54.73
N THR A 2 -0.12 -0.22 -54.66
CA THR A 2 0.49 -1.53 -54.46
C THR A 2 0.25 -2.00 -53.01
N HIS A 3 0.20 -3.31 -52.76
CA HIS A 3 0.02 -3.87 -51.39
C HIS A 3 0.98 -3.33 -50.38
N LYS A 4 2.22 -3.02 -50.77
CA LYS A 4 3.24 -2.34 -49.90
C LYS A 4 2.77 -0.97 -49.42
N ASN A 5 2.17 -0.17 -50.30
CA ASN A 5 1.69 1.17 -49.94
C ASN A 5 0.48 1.11 -49.00
N GLN A 6 -0.37 0.09 -49.12
CA GLN A 6 -1.51 -0.11 -48.23
C GLN A 6 -1.03 -0.48 -46.79
N ILE A 7 -0.02 -1.36 -46.67
CA ILE A 7 0.55 -1.73 -45.39
C ILE A 7 1.19 -0.51 -44.71
N ILE A 8 1.97 0.28 -45.43
CA ILE A 8 2.60 1.50 -44.93
C ILE A 8 1.56 2.48 -44.38
N VAL A 9 0.48 2.70 -45.12
CA VAL A 9 -0.63 3.60 -44.70
C VAL A 9 -1.29 3.11 -43.43
N ILE A 10 -1.54 1.80 -43.29
CA ILE A 10 -2.17 1.21 -42.09
C ILE A 10 -1.22 1.40 -40.89
N VAL A 11 0.08 1.14 -41.04
CA VAL A 11 1.06 1.29 -39.95
C VAL A 11 1.15 2.76 -39.51
N ILE A 12 1.26 3.70 -40.45
CA ILE A 12 1.31 5.14 -40.12
C ILE A 12 0.03 5.58 -39.41
N PHE A 13 -1.14 5.13 -39.89
CA PHE A 13 -2.42 5.49 -39.27
C PHE A 13 -2.58 4.91 -37.86
N SER A 14 -2.12 3.68 -37.63
CA SER A 14 -2.10 3.06 -36.30
C SER A 14 -1.19 3.79 -35.31
N ILE A 15 0.01 4.20 -35.76
CA ILE A 15 0.92 5.00 -34.94
C ILE A 15 0.31 6.37 -34.63
N LEU A 16 -0.32 7.02 -35.60
CA LEU A 16 -0.98 8.31 -35.42
C LEU A 16 -2.15 8.24 -34.43
N LEU A 17 -2.98 7.20 -34.53
CA LEU A 17 -4.07 6.97 -33.59
C LEU A 17 -3.56 6.68 -32.16
N GLY A 18 -2.48 5.89 -32.06
CA GLY A 18 -1.80 5.64 -30.77
C GLY A 18 -1.26 6.92 -30.14
N PHE A 19 -0.67 7.79 -30.96
CA PHE A 19 -0.15 9.08 -30.50
C PHE A 19 -1.25 10.05 -30.08
N ILE A 20 -2.34 10.13 -30.88
CA ILE A 20 -3.51 10.96 -30.53
C ILE A 20 -4.14 10.46 -29.22
N ARG A 21 -4.29 9.15 -29.05
CA ARG A 21 -4.78 8.56 -27.81
C ARG A 21 -3.85 8.92 -26.64
N PHE A 22 -2.56 8.79 -26.82
CA PHE A 22 -1.55 9.14 -25.80
C PHE A 22 -1.62 10.61 -25.38
N THR A 23 -1.86 11.54 -26.32
CA THR A 23 -1.92 12.98 -26.03
C THR A 23 -3.28 13.45 -25.50
N MET A 24 -4.38 12.75 -25.86
CA MET A 24 -5.73 13.13 -25.44
C MET A 24 -6.19 12.46 -24.14
N ILE A 25 -5.62 11.32 -23.78
CA ILE A 25 -5.89 10.66 -22.51
C ILE A 25 -4.82 11.10 -21.54
N ASN A 26 -5.06 12.21 -20.87
CA ASN A 26 -4.29 12.69 -19.74
C ASN A 26 -4.72 11.93 -18.47
N GLU A 27 -4.85 10.60 -18.57
CA GLU A 27 -5.11 9.75 -17.42
C GLU A 27 -3.79 9.56 -16.68
N PRO A 28 -3.70 9.94 -15.38
CA PRO A 28 -2.48 9.75 -14.57
C PRO A 28 -2.10 8.27 -14.37
N GLU A 29 -3.01 7.34 -14.75
CA GLU A 29 -2.81 5.89 -14.58
C GLU A 29 -1.81 5.25 -15.57
N PHE A 30 -1.37 5.95 -16.62
CA PHE A 30 -0.43 5.42 -17.62
C PHE A 30 1.01 5.95 -17.48
N THR A 31 1.43 6.33 -16.29
CA THR A 31 2.85 6.58 -16.03
C THR A 31 3.57 5.25 -15.81
N LEU A 32 4.43 4.86 -16.76
CA LEU A 32 5.35 3.71 -16.64
C LEU A 32 6.31 3.85 -15.44
N ILE A 33 6.30 4.97 -14.77
CA ILE A 33 7.08 5.25 -13.56
C ILE A 33 6.06 5.43 -12.43
N LYS A 34 6.00 4.46 -11.52
CA LYS A 34 5.23 4.60 -10.27
C LYS A 34 5.72 5.87 -9.56
N LYS A 35 4.86 6.89 -9.49
CA LYS A 35 5.20 8.13 -8.77
C LYS A 35 5.27 7.79 -7.30
N GLU A 36 6.38 8.10 -6.65
CA GLU A 36 6.49 7.97 -5.19
C GLU A 36 5.36 8.78 -4.55
N ARG A 37 4.53 8.08 -3.80
CA ARG A 37 3.44 8.68 -3.04
C ARG A 37 3.96 8.95 -1.64
N ILE A 38 4.03 10.23 -1.29
CA ILE A 38 4.33 10.66 0.07
C ILE A 38 3.02 10.68 0.84
N LEU A 39 2.88 9.79 1.82
CA LEU A 39 1.73 9.81 2.71
C LEU A 39 1.76 11.04 3.61
N LYS A 40 0.59 11.54 3.96
CA LYS A 40 0.47 12.59 4.95
C LYS A 40 0.76 12.02 6.33
N GLU A 41 1.84 12.47 6.97
CA GLU A 41 2.21 12.03 8.31
C GLU A 41 1.30 12.67 9.37
N ILE A 42 0.77 11.84 10.27
CA ILE A 42 0.09 12.31 11.47
C ILE A 42 1.15 12.58 12.53
N SER A 43 1.40 13.85 12.81
CA SER A 43 2.25 14.31 13.92
C SER A 43 1.49 14.49 15.25
N THR A 44 0.19 14.22 15.25
CA THR A 44 -0.68 14.40 16.41
C THR A 44 -0.94 13.08 17.14
N VAL A 45 -1.12 13.18 18.45
CA VAL A 45 -1.31 12.08 19.41
C VAL A 45 -2.68 11.38 19.27
N SER A 46 -3.50 11.75 18.27
CA SER A 46 -4.85 11.21 18.09
C SER A 46 -5.18 10.93 16.62
N ILE A 47 -5.85 9.81 16.39
CA ILE A 47 -6.38 9.45 15.09
C ILE A 47 -7.57 10.37 14.78
N PRO A 48 -7.64 11.00 13.59
CA PRO A 48 -8.82 11.77 13.18
C PRO A 48 -10.09 10.89 13.19
N GLU A 49 -11.23 11.49 13.49
CA GLU A 49 -12.53 10.77 13.43
C GLU A 49 -12.84 10.26 12.01
N THR A 50 -12.40 11.01 11.00
CA THR A 50 -12.57 10.63 9.59
C THR A 50 -11.22 10.63 8.90
N ILE A 51 -10.84 9.51 8.33
CA ILE A 51 -9.67 9.31 7.46
C ILE A 51 -10.18 9.26 6.02
N THR A 52 -9.59 10.05 5.13
CA THR A 52 -9.96 10.12 3.71
C THR A 52 -8.96 9.42 2.79
N GLU A 53 -7.83 9.01 3.34
CA GLU A 53 -6.76 8.25 2.68
C GLU A 53 -5.88 7.60 3.74
N PRO A 54 -5.16 6.49 3.47
CA PRO A 54 -4.17 5.93 4.39
C PRO A 54 -3.15 6.98 4.83
N MET A 55 -2.77 7.00 6.10
CA MET A 55 -1.92 8.05 6.68
C MET A 55 -0.67 7.45 7.30
N ALA A 56 0.50 8.06 7.04
CA ALA A 56 1.75 7.66 7.67
C ALA A 56 1.77 8.01 9.16
N ILE A 57 2.40 7.14 9.96
CA ILE A 57 2.59 7.37 11.40
C ILE A 57 4.06 7.18 11.79
N SER A 58 4.49 7.96 12.79
CA SER A 58 5.81 7.82 13.37
C SER A 58 5.94 6.57 14.24
N LEU A 59 7.19 6.14 14.50
CA LEU A 59 7.50 5.05 15.43
C LEU A 59 6.88 5.26 16.82
N ASN A 60 6.96 6.49 17.34
CA ASN A 60 6.43 6.80 18.66
C ASN A 60 4.91 6.63 18.71
N PHE A 61 4.21 7.01 17.65
CA PHE A 61 2.77 6.86 17.61
C PHE A 61 2.36 5.39 17.38
N ALA A 62 3.06 4.66 16.53
CA ALA A 62 2.88 3.21 16.39
C ALA A 62 3.06 2.50 17.74
N LYS A 63 4.12 2.86 18.52
CA LYS A 63 4.35 2.31 19.85
C LYS A 63 3.21 2.62 20.84
N GLN A 64 2.69 3.84 20.83
CA GLN A 64 1.54 4.19 21.67
C GLN A 64 0.29 3.36 21.33
N LEU A 65 0.00 3.18 20.03
CA LEU A 65 -1.12 2.36 19.59
C LEU A 65 -0.96 0.89 20.01
N PHE A 66 0.27 0.37 19.92
CA PHE A 66 0.62 -0.97 20.36
C PHE A 66 0.42 -1.17 21.86
N ASP A 67 0.98 -0.27 22.69
CA ASP A 67 0.92 -0.36 24.15
C ASP A 67 -0.52 -0.25 24.68
N ASN A 68 -1.30 0.63 24.06
CA ASN A 68 -2.72 0.83 24.40
C ASN A 68 -3.64 -0.25 23.81
N LYS A 69 -3.11 -1.15 22.97
CA LYS A 69 -3.91 -2.16 22.24
C LYS A 69 -5.05 -1.54 21.45
N SER A 70 -4.82 -0.36 20.88
CA SER A 70 -5.83 0.43 20.18
C SER A 70 -5.75 0.29 18.67
N ALA A 71 -4.85 -0.57 18.15
CA ALA A 71 -4.75 -0.91 16.75
C ALA A 71 -4.32 -2.38 16.55
N ILE A 72 -4.70 -2.92 15.40
CA ILE A 72 -4.27 -4.23 14.92
C ILE A 72 -3.08 -3.98 13.97
N PHE A 73 -1.96 -4.64 14.23
CA PHE A 73 -0.78 -4.53 13.37
C PHE A 73 -0.84 -5.59 12.28
N VAL A 74 -0.53 -5.19 11.04
CA VAL A 74 -0.51 -6.06 9.86
C VAL A 74 0.85 -5.97 9.20
N ASP A 75 1.51 -7.12 9.07
CA ASP A 75 2.80 -7.26 8.37
C ASP A 75 2.53 -7.63 6.91
N ALA A 76 2.89 -6.73 6.00
CA ALA A 76 2.70 -6.90 4.56
C ALA A 76 3.85 -7.66 3.87
N ARG A 77 4.90 -8.07 4.62
CA ARG A 77 6.03 -8.84 4.11
C ARG A 77 5.65 -10.30 3.86
N ASP A 78 6.50 -10.99 3.14
CA ASP A 78 6.33 -12.44 2.95
C ASP A 78 6.40 -13.24 4.26
N VAL A 79 5.99 -14.51 4.18
CA VAL A 79 5.88 -15.40 5.35
C VAL A 79 7.25 -15.70 5.96
N GLU A 80 8.32 -15.78 5.14
CA GLU A 80 9.67 -16.05 5.61
C GLU A 80 10.20 -14.89 6.44
N ASP A 81 10.04 -13.66 5.96
CA ASP A 81 10.43 -12.44 6.68
C ASP A 81 9.64 -12.29 7.99
N TYR A 82 8.33 -12.54 7.96
CA TYR A 82 7.49 -12.52 9.15
C TYR A 82 7.96 -13.54 10.19
N LYS A 83 8.28 -14.78 9.79
CA LYS A 83 8.81 -15.81 10.68
C LYS A 83 10.20 -15.47 11.24
N GLY A 84 10.99 -14.72 10.47
CA GLY A 84 12.31 -14.24 10.89
C GLY A 84 12.27 -13.18 12.00
N GLY A 85 11.11 -12.57 12.23
CA GLY A 85 10.83 -11.58 13.28
C GLY A 85 9.78 -10.59 12.84
N HIS A 86 8.87 -10.24 13.75
CA HIS A 86 7.75 -9.34 13.48
C HIS A 86 7.28 -8.61 14.74
N ILE A 87 6.46 -7.58 14.59
CA ILE A 87 5.82 -6.88 15.72
C ILE A 87 4.89 -7.86 16.43
N LYS A 88 5.07 -8.02 17.73
CA LYS A 88 4.30 -8.98 18.53
C LYS A 88 2.79 -8.87 18.30
N ASN A 89 2.17 -10.01 18.07
CA ASN A 89 0.74 -10.17 17.75
C ASN A 89 0.31 -9.52 16.42
N ALA A 90 1.22 -9.13 15.56
CA ALA A 90 0.84 -8.69 14.22
C ALA A 90 0.26 -9.87 13.41
N ILE A 91 -0.67 -9.56 12.53
CA ILE A 91 -1.22 -10.50 11.55
C ILE A 91 -0.33 -10.41 10.31
N ASN A 92 0.02 -11.56 9.71
CA ASN A 92 0.75 -11.54 8.44
C ASN A 92 -0.24 -11.66 7.27
N ILE A 93 -0.22 -10.67 6.39
CA ILE A 93 -0.96 -10.65 5.12
C ILE A 93 0.03 -10.16 4.05
N PRO A 94 0.79 -11.08 3.43
CA PRO A 94 1.74 -10.74 2.39
C PRO A 94 1.03 -10.06 1.21
N TYR A 95 1.45 -8.84 0.86
CA TYR A 95 0.81 -8.11 -0.23
C TYR A 95 0.88 -8.84 -1.57
N ASP A 96 2.01 -9.47 -1.89
CA ASP A 96 2.19 -10.18 -3.16
C ASP A 96 1.30 -11.43 -3.31
N TYR A 97 0.67 -11.88 -2.21
CA TYR A 97 -0.17 -13.08 -2.14
C TYR A 97 -1.45 -12.85 -1.33
N TYR A 98 -1.91 -11.60 -1.19
CA TYR A 98 -3.07 -11.27 -0.34
C TYR A 98 -4.34 -12.05 -0.72
N GLU A 99 -4.47 -12.46 -1.98
CA GLU A 99 -5.59 -13.28 -2.47
C GLU A 99 -5.71 -14.63 -1.74
N ASP A 100 -4.58 -15.20 -1.29
CA ASP A 100 -4.57 -16.43 -0.50
C ASP A 100 -5.07 -16.21 0.93
N TYR A 101 -5.28 -14.95 1.34
CA TYR A 101 -5.69 -14.54 2.70
C TYR A 101 -7.10 -13.93 2.74
N GLU A 102 -7.90 -14.08 1.69
CA GLU A 102 -9.26 -13.49 1.61
C GLU A 102 -10.14 -13.89 2.81
N ASP A 103 -10.17 -15.16 3.18
CA ASP A 103 -10.97 -15.64 4.33
C ASP A 103 -10.56 -14.95 5.65
N LEU A 104 -9.26 -14.68 5.84
CA LEU A 104 -8.75 -13.96 7.00
C LEU A 104 -9.17 -12.49 6.92
N ILE A 105 -8.97 -11.87 5.78
CA ILE A 105 -9.29 -10.45 5.54
C ILE A 105 -10.79 -10.21 5.75
N ASP A 106 -11.65 -11.07 5.23
CA ASP A 106 -13.11 -11.00 5.39
C ASP A 106 -13.58 -11.15 6.84
N SER A 107 -12.75 -11.76 7.69
CA SER A 107 -13.03 -11.89 9.13
C SER A 107 -12.66 -10.66 9.95
N LEU A 108 -11.96 -9.69 9.36
CA LEU A 108 -11.50 -8.48 10.05
C LEU A 108 -12.63 -7.44 10.19
N ASP A 109 -12.62 -6.70 11.31
CA ASP A 109 -13.57 -5.60 11.53
C ASP A 109 -13.14 -4.34 10.77
N THR A 110 -13.90 -3.93 9.76
CA THR A 110 -13.63 -2.76 8.93
C THR A 110 -13.61 -1.44 9.70
N GLY A 111 -14.26 -1.37 10.86
CA GLY A 111 -14.28 -0.18 11.73
C GLY A 111 -13.08 -0.09 12.69
N ALA A 112 -12.29 -1.15 12.83
CA ALA A 112 -11.09 -1.15 13.67
C ALA A 112 -9.97 -0.31 13.09
N VAL A 113 -8.96 0.02 13.92
CA VAL A 113 -7.75 0.73 13.49
C VAL A 113 -6.70 -0.30 13.10
N TYR A 114 -6.14 -0.17 11.91
CA TYR A 114 -5.06 -1.02 11.42
C TYR A 114 -3.78 -0.20 11.21
N VAL A 115 -2.65 -0.77 11.63
CA VAL A 115 -1.31 -0.27 11.36
C VAL A 115 -0.62 -1.26 10.46
N ILE A 116 -0.46 -0.92 9.19
CA ILE A 116 0.19 -1.76 8.19
C ILE A 116 1.65 -1.36 8.09
N TYR A 117 2.56 -2.33 8.07
CA TYR A 117 3.99 -2.11 7.97
C TYR A 117 4.69 -3.15 7.08
N CYS A 118 5.92 -2.86 6.67
CA CYS A 118 6.76 -3.78 5.89
C CYS A 118 8.25 -3.67 6.28
N SER A 119 9.16 -3.80 5.29
CA SER A 119 10.62 -3.81 5.50
C SER A 119 11.25 -2.43 5.68
N GLY A 120 10.48 -1.34 5.74
CA GLY A 120 10.99 0.03 5.91
C GLY A 120 10.67 0.97 4.75
N GLU A 121 11.24 2.18 4.77
CA GLU A 121 10.88 3.31 3.90
C GLU A 121 10.94 3.04 2.39
N GLU A 122 11.83 2.18 1.92
CA GLU A 122 11.94 1.83 0.49
C GLU A 122 10.94 0.75 0.04
N CYS A 123 10.13 0.23 0.96
CA CYS A 123 9.20 -0.86 0.71
C CYS A 123 7.78 -0.33 0.44
N SER A 124 7.24 -0.57 -0.74
CA SER A 124 5.88 -0.15 -1.09
C SER A 124 4.77 -1.09 -0.60
N LEU A 125 5.09 -2.32 -0.15
CA LEU A 125 4.09 -3.35 0.15
C LEU A 125 3.07 -2.90 1.20
N SER A 126 3.50 -2.15 2.23
CA SER A 126 2.59 -1.63 3.25
C SER A 126 1.64 -0.56 2.72
N MET A 127 2.10 0.29 1.81
CA MET A 127 1.25 1.28 1.16
C MET A 127 0.27 0.64 0.18
N ASP A 128 0.75 -0.32 -0.62
CA ASP A 128 -0.08 -1.02 -1.60
C ASP A 128 -1.19 -1.84 -0.91
N LEU A 129 -0.87 -2.52 0.22
CA LEU A 129 -1.87 -3.22 1.04
C LEU A 129 -2.83 -2.25 1.73
N ALA A 130 -2.33 -1.10 2.21
CA ALA A 130 -3.14 -0.06 2.82
C ALA A 130 -4.15 0.53 1.83
N ASP A 131 -3.71 0.79 0.61
CA ASP A 131 -4.58 1.27 -0.47
C ASP A 131 -5.66 0.24 -0.83
N TYR A 132 -5.30 -1.04 -0.89
CA TYR A 132 -6.25 -2.12 -1.12
C TYR A 132 -7.32 -2.19 -0.02
N PHE A 133 -6.90 -2.18 1.25
CA PHE A 133 -7.83 -2.21 2.39
C PHE A 133 -8.75 -0.99 2.40
N PHE A 134 -8.21 0.18 2.14
CA PHE A 134 -8.97 1.42 2.22
C PHE A 134 -9.91 1.63 1.01
N ASN A 135 -9.41 1.45 -0.21
CA ASN A 135 -10.16 1.80 -1.42
C ASN A 135 -11.07 0.67 -1.92
N GLU A 136 -10.63 -0.59 -1.80
CA GLU A 136 -11.36 -1.74 -2.33
C GLU A 136 -12.23 -2.41 -1.26
N LEU A 137 -11.71 -2.54 -0.03
CA LEU A 137 -12.39 -3.22 1.05
C LEU A 137 -13.09 -2.28 2.03
N LEU A 138 -12.93 -0.96 1.84
CA LEU A 138 -13.61 0.11 2.60
C LEU A 138 -13.34 0.07 4.12
N PHE A 139 -12.14 -0.32 4.52
CA PHE A 139 -11.70 -0.19 5.90
C PHE A 139 -11.56 1.29 6.27
N GLU A 140 -12.10 1.70 7.41
CA GLU A 140 -12.25 3.11 7.74
C GLU A 140 -10.98 3.79 8.28
N LYS A 141 -10.09 3.02 8.95
CA LYS A 141 -8.96 3.59 9.71
C LYS A 141 -7.68 2.85 9.44
N ILE A 142 -7.04 3.19 8.33
CA ILE A 142 -5.79 2.60 7.88
C ILE A 142 -4.63 3.56 8.09
N LEU A 143 -3.65 3.10 8.86
CA LEU A 143 -2.40 3.80 9.15
C LEU A 143 -1.24 2.99 8.58
N VAL A 144 -0.19 3.67 8.13
CA VAL A 144 1.03 3.05 7.59
C VAL A 144 2.22 3.43 8.46
N PHE A 145 2.90 2.44 9.00
CA PHE A 145 4.16 2.63 9.69
C PHE A 145 5.33 2.42 8.71
N GLU A 146 5.77 3.51 8.06
CA GLU A 146 6.78 3.48 6.99
C GLU A 146 8.16 3.01 7.50
N GLY A 147 8.53 3.30 8.74
CA GLY A 147 9.77 2.81 9.35
C GLY A 147 9.83 1.27 9.48
N GLY A 148 8.69 0.64 9.48
CA GLY A 148 8.51 -0.80 9.37
C GLY A 148 9.20 -1.63 10.46
N TRP A 149 9.38 -2.90 10.14
CA TRP A 149 10.03 -3.84 11.04
C TRP A 149 11.46 -3.44 11.48
N PRO A 150 12.36 -2.94 10.60
CA PRO A 150 13.70 -2.57 11.02
C PRO A 150 13.71 -1.50 12.11
N GLN A 151 12.91 -0.46 11.97
CA GLN A 151 12.87 0.63 12.93
C GLN A 151 12.28 0.18 14.28
N TRP A 152 11.26 -0.71 14.24
CA TRP A 152 10.68 -1.32 15.45
C TRP A 152 11.66 -2.21 16.20
N ARG A 153 12.36 -3.08 15.47
CA ARG A 153 13.40 -3.98 16.01
C ARG A 153 14.56 -3.19 16.63
N ASP A 154 15.06 -2.18 15.92
CA ASP A 154 16.23 -1.39 16.34
C ASP A 154 15.91 -0.52 17.57
N ALA A 155 14.64 -0.22 17.80
CA ALA A 155 14.15 0.39 19.04
C ALA A 155 13.96 -0.63 20.19
N GLU A 156 14.29 -1.91 19.98
CA GLU A 156 14.17 -3.00 20.96
C GLU A 156 12.73 -3.19 21.50
N TYR A 157 11.71 -2.89 20.68
CA TYR A 157 10.31 -3.08 21.07
C TYR A 157 9.90 -4.55 20.97
N SER A 158 8.73 -4.89 21.56
CA SER A 158 8.22 -6.27 21.65
C SER A 158 8.05 -6.95 20.30
N GLN A 159 8.65 -8.12 20.19
CA GLN A 159 8.65 -9.02 19.05
C GLN A 159 7.83 -10.27 19.33
#